data_6be4aba88cbbf6214b5ddfcd977f1ccb
#
_entry.id   6be4aba88cbbf6214b5ddfcd977f1ccb
#
_cell.length_a   1.000
_cell.length_b   1.000
_cell.length_c   1.000
_cell.angle_alpha   90.00
_cell.angle_beta   90.00
_cell.angle_gamma   90.00
#
_symmetry.space_group_name_H-M   'P 1'
#
loop_
_entity.id
_entity.type
_entity.pdbx_description
1 polymer ?
#
loop_
_entity_poly.entity_id
_entity_poly.type
_entity_poly.pdbx_seq_one_letter_code
_entity_poly.pdbx_strand_id
1 'polypeptide(L)'
;HYVVYAEHEQDGRFKLKLYCVDPSKNLQERINKGNATIFFSATLLPVGYYKSLLSTETDNYAVYAKTAFREEQKLLLLGNDVSSKYTRRSAGEFERIASYVKKTTDAKKGNYMVFFPSYKMMEQVCDVFLEKCQSDPSCETETLIQQPGMKEEERESFLQAFSEKLSGERKGSLAA
;
A
#
# COMPACT_ATOMS: atom_id res chain seq x y z
N HIS A 1 -25.18 1.90 -14.91
CA HIS A 1 -23.80 2.40 -14.79
C HIS A 1 -23.56 3.19 -13.51
N TYR A 2 -24.59 3.89 -12.97
CA TYR A 2 -24.48 4.68 -11.75
C TYR A 2 -25.49 4.20 -10.71
N VAL A 3 -25.07 4.25 -9.44
CA VAL A 3 -25.92 4.04 -8.27
C VAL A 3 -25.89 5.30 -7.44
N VAL A 4 -27.07 5.76 -7.01
CA VAL A 4 -27.20 6.89 -6.07
C VAL A 4 -27.46 6.30 -4.70
N TYR A 5 -26.67 6.71 -3.70
CA TYR A 5 -26.93 6.33 -2.32
C TYR A 5 -26.73 7.54 -1.39
N ALA A 6 -27.42 7.48 -0.27
CA ALA A 6 -27.42 8.52 0.75
C ALA A 6 -26.83 7.97 2.04
N GLU A 7 -26.02 8.77 2.69
CA GLU A 7 -25.43 8.50 4.01
C GLU A 7 -25.82 9.61 4.98
N HIS A 8 -26.18 9.24 6.20
CA HIS A 8 -26.24 10.17 7.32
C HIS A 8 -24.95 10.03 8.11
N GLU A 9 -24.21 11.13 8.23
CA GLU A 9 -23.01 11.18 9.05
C GLU A 9 -23.41 11.39 10.52
N GLN A 10 -22.57 10.95 11.46
CA GLN A 10 -22.84 11.05 12.91
C GLN A 10 -23.00 12.50 13.40
N ASP A 11 -22.45 13.48 12.68
CA ASP A 11 -22.57 14.90 12.94
C ASP A 11 -23.87 15.53 12.40
N GLY A 12 -24.79 14.71 11.88
CA GLY A 12 -26.08 15.15 11.34
C GLY A 12 -26.05 15.60 9.88
N ARG A 13 -24.90 15.57 9.22
CA ARG A 13 -24.82 15.90 7.79
C ARG A 13 -25.43 14.81 6.92
N PHE A 14 -26.14 15.26 5.91
CA PHE A 14 -26.65 14.39 4.84
C PHE A 14 -25.70 14.44 3.66
N LYS A 15 -25.29 13.26 3.17
CA LYS A 15 -24.39 13.11 2.04
C LYS A 15 -25.03 12.28 0.95
N LEU A 16 -25.21 12.88 -0.22
CA LEU A 16 -25.67 12.18 -1.42
C LEU A 16 -24.47 11.86 -2.31
N LYS A 17 -24.34 10.59 -2.68
CA LYS A 17 -23.24 10.14 -3.55
C LYS A 17 -23.78 9.52 -4.83
N LEU A 18 -23.21 9.93 -5.95
CA LEU A 18 -23.37 9.27 -7.25
C LEU A 18 -22.11 8.38 -7.46
N TYR A 19 -22.33 7.08 -7.48
CA TYR A 19 -21.27 6.10 -7.64
C TYR A 19 -21.32 5.47 -9.03
N CYS A 20 -20.23 5.55 -9.79
CA CYS A 20 -20.10 4.90 -11.08
C CYS A 20 -19.67 3.43 -10.87
N VAL A 21 -20.57 2.51 -11.09
CA VAL A 21 -20.31 1.06 -10.94
C VAL A 21 -19.57 0.52 -12.15
N ASP A 22 -19.96 1.00 -13.35
CA ASP A 22 -19.38 0.57 -14.62
C ASP A 22 -18.97 1.80 -15.44
N PRO A 23 -17.67 2.12 -15.49
CA PRO A 23 -17.16 3.27 -16.23
C PRO A 23 -16.91 3.00 -17.71
N SER A 24 -17.05 1.76 -18.19
CA SER A 24 -16.60 1.33 -19.52
C SER A 24 -17.12 2.21 -20.67
N LYS A 25 -18.41 2.54 -20.67
CA LYS A 25 -19.00 3.41 -21.71
C LYS A 25 -18.42 4.82 -21.71
N ASN A 26 -18.30 5.41 -20.50
CA ASN A 26 -17.76 6.77 -20.38
C ASN A 26 -16.27 6.82 -20.79
N LEU A 27 -15.53 5.78 -20.46
CA LEU A 27 -14.13 5.65 -20.87
C LEU A 27 -14.04 5.46 -22.38
N GLN A 28 -14.89 4.59 -22.96
CA GLN A 28 -14.91 4.36 -24.40
C GLN A 28 -15.17 5.63 -25.21
N GLU A 29 -16.09 6.48 -24.76
CA GLU A 29 -16.32 7.78 -25.39
C GLU A 29 -15.09 8.69 -25.41
N ARG A 30 -14.21 8.57 -24.42
CA ARG A 30 -12.94 9.31 -24.34
C ARG A 30 -11.86 8.65 -25.19
N ILE A 31 -11.77 7.33 -25.16
CA ILE A 31 -10.84 6.53 -25.96
C ILE A 31 -11.05 6.82 -27.45
N ASN A 32 -12.30 6.87 -27.90
CA ASN A 32 -12.66 7.13 -29.29
C ASN A 32 -12.27 8.53 -29.81
N LYS A 33 -11.87 9.43 -28.92
CA LYS A 33 -11.35 10.76 -29.31
C LYS A 33 -9.85 10.74 -29.61
N GLY A 34 -9.16 9.68 -29.20
CA GLY A 34 -7.73 9.48 -29.45
C GLY A 34 -7.47 8.52 -30.60
N ASN A 35 -6.27 8.57 -31.17
CA ASN A 35 -5.85 7.62 -32.19
C ASN A 35 -5.48 6.25 -31.62
N ALA A 36 -4.98 6.23 -30.39
CA ALA A 36 -4.64 5.02 -29.64
C ALA A 36 -4.66 5.31 -28.13
N THR A 37 -4.96 4.29 -27.34
CA THR A 37 -4.92 4.37 -25.88
C THR A 37 -4.21 3.15 -25.33
N ILE A 38 -3.29 3.38 -24.39
CA ILE A 38 -2.54 2.33 -23.71
C ILE A 38 -2.78 2.46 -22.20
N PHE A 39 -3.33 1.41 -21.60
CA PHE A 39 -3.44 1.26 -20.16
C PHE A 39 -2.31 0.36 -19.67
N PHE A 40 -1.62 0.76 -18.63
CA PHE A 40 -0.56 -0.04 -18.04
C PHE A 40 -0.56 0.04 -16.52
N SER A 41 -0.32 -1.10 -15.89
CA SER A 41 -0.13 -1.22 -14.44
C SER A 41 0.52 -2.57 -14.13
N ALA A 42 1.20 -2.68 -13.01
CA ALA A 42 1.66 -3.95 -12.49
C ALA A 42 0.53 -4.89 -12.04
N THR A 43 -0.69 -4.38 -11.87
CA THR A 43 -1.82 -5.08 -11.24
C THR A 43 -3.08 -5.19 -12.11
N LEU A 44 -2.98 -5.07 -13.43
CA LEU A 44 -4.10 -5.27 -14.37
C LEU A 44 -4.45 -6.76 -14.55
N LEU A 45 -4.60 -7.47 -13.43
CA LEU A 45 -4.96 -8.89 -13.40
C LEU A 45 -6.20 -9.12 -12.53
N PRO A 46 -7.17 -9.96 -12.96
CA PRO A 46 -7.25 -10.68 -14.25
C PRO A 46 -7.54 -9.73 -15.43
N VAL A 47 -6.86 -9.94 -16.54
CA VAL A 47 -6.95 -9.04 -17.71
C VAL A 47 -8.37 -8.91 -18.25
N GLY A 48 -9.12 -10.01 -18.30
CA GLY A 48 -10.51 -9.99 -18.78
C GLY A 48 -11.41 -9.03 -18.02
N TYR A 49 -11.26 -8.98 -16.69
CA TYR A 49 -11.98 -8.05 -15.83
C TYR A 49 -11.66 -6.59 -16.20
N TYR A 50 -10.38 -6.25 -16.29
CA TYR A 50 -9.98 -4.88 -16.62
C TYR A 50 -10.33 -4.48 -18.05
N LYS A 51 -10.24 -5.39 -19.01
CA LYS A 51 -10.73 -5.13 -20.38
C LYS A 51 -12.20 -4.70 -20.38
N SER A 52 -13.06 -5.45 -19.70
CA SER A 52 -14.49 -5.13 -19.62
C SER A 52 -14.80 -3.85 -18.85
N LEU A 53 -13.95 -3.48 -17.88
CA LEU A 53 -14.12 -2.27 -17.08
C LEU A 53 -13.62 -1.00 -17.79
N LEU A 54 -12.59 -1.13 -18.62
CA LEU A 54 -11.89 0.01 -19.26
C LEU A 54 -12.43 0.30 -20.67
N SER A 55 -13.05 -0.67 -21.35
CA SER A 55 -13.52 -0.52 -22.71
C SER A 55 -14.77 -1.36 -22.95
N THR A 56 -15.58 -0.94 -23.92
CA THR A 56 -16.74 -1.72 -24.43
C THR A 56 -16.36 -2.61 -25.62
N GLU A 57 -15.15 -2.46 -26.16
CA GLU A 57 -14.67 -3.26 -27.28
C GLU A 57 -14.05 -4.56 -26.80
N THR A 58 -14.17 -5.63 -27.60
CA THR A 58 -13.77 -6.99 -27.23
C THR A 58 -12.44 -7.43 -27.78
N ASP A 59 -11.95 -6.76 -28.82
CA ASP A 59 -10.73 -7.12 -29.56
C ASP A 59 -9.46 -6.40 -29.11
N ASN A 60 -9.52 -5.74 -27.94
CA ASN A 60 -8.38 -5.06 -27.35
C ASN A 60 -7.22 -6.03 -27.04
N TYR A 61 -6.02 -5.63 -27.39
CA TYR A 61 -4.80 -6.40 -27.10
C TYR A 61 -4.44 -6.31 -25.61
N ALA A 62 -3.76 -7.35 -25.13
CA ALA A 62 -3.11 -7.35 -23.82
C ALA A 62 -1.69 -7.90 -23.96
N VAL A 63 -0.75 -7.17 -23.38
CA VAL A 63 0.66 -7.56 -23.36
C VAL A 63 1.06 -7.85 -21.91
N TYR A 64 1.64 -9.02 -21.68
CA TYR A 64 2.19 -9.40 -20.39
C TYR A 64 3.70 -9.17 -20.40
N ALA A 65 4.15 -8.18 -19.66
CA ALA A 65 5.57 -8.00 -19.42
C ALA A 65 6.03 -8.95 -18.30
N LYS A 66 7.07 -9.71 -18.55
CA LYS A 66 7.70 -10.54 -17.51
C LYS A 66 8.39 -9.62 -16.50
N THR A 67 8.44 -10.06 -15.25
CA THR A 67 9.21 -9.37 -14.21
C THR A 67 10.70 -9.31 -14.60
N ALA A 68 11.33 -8.15 -14.32
CA ALA A 68 12.77 -8.00 -14.48
C ALA A 68 13.57 -8.66 -13.34
N PHE A 69 12.89 -9.02 -12.24
CA PHE A 69 13.52 -9.66 -11.08
C PHE A 69 13.51 -11.17 -11.22
N ARG A 70 14.64 -11.81 -10.90
CA ARG A 70 14.74 -13.27 -10.87
C ARG A 70 14.03 -13.83 -9.64
N GLU A 71 13.48 -15.03 -9.76
CA GLU A 71 12.74 -15.68 -8.65
C GLU A 71 13.62 -15.89 -7.42
N GLU A 72 14.91 -16.17 -7.60
CA GLU A 72 15.87 -16.38 -6.52
C GLU A 72 16.12 -15.08 -5.68
N GLN A 73 15.75 -13.93 -6.21
CA GLN A 73 15.85 -12.64 -5.52
C GLN A 73 14.63 -12.35 -4.63
N LYS A 74 13.63 -13.24 -4.61
CA LYS A 74 12.38 -13.07 -3.88
C LYS A 74 12.24 -14.13 -2.80
N LEU A 75 12.14 -13.70 -1.56
CA LEU A 75 11.71 -14.54 -0.43
C LEU A 75 10.31 -14.08 0.00
N LEU A 76 9.34 -14.98 -0.07
CA LEU A 76 7.98 -14.74 0.42
C LEU A 76 7.77 -15.49 1.73
N LEU A 77 7.51 -14.75 2.80
CA LEU A 77 7.17 -15.28 4.11
C LEU A 77 5.72 -14.94 4.45
N LEU A 78 4.98 -15.89 4.98
CA LEU A 78 3.58 -15.74 5.37
C LEU A 78 3.45 -15.94 6.89
N GLY A 79 3.10 -14.88 7.62
CA GLY A 79 2.70 -14.96 9.03
C GLY A 79 1.23 -15.41 9.11
N ASN A 80 0.97 -16.61 9.59
CA ASN A 80 -0.38 -17.18 9.67
C ASN A 80 -1.06 -16.95 11.02
N ASP A 81 -0.35 -16.47 12.02
CA ASP A 81 -0.80 -16.19 13.38
C ASP A 81 -1.16 -14.71 13.63
N VAL A 82 -0.93 -13.84 12.64
CA VAL A 82 -1.26 -12.40 12.68
C VAL A 82 -2.33 -12.03 11.66
N SER A 83 -3.04 -10.92 11.90
CA SER A 83 -4.10 -10.47 11.00
C SER A 83 -4.29 -8.96 11.04
N SER A 84 -4.52 -8.35 9.89
CA SER A 84 -4.91 -6.94 9.77
C SER A 84 -6.44 -6.71 9.85
N LYS A 85 -7.24 -7.78 9.98
CA LYS A 85 -8.71 -7.67 10.05
C LYS A 85 -9.14 -6.78 11.21
N TYR A 86 -10.10 -5.89 10.95
CA TYR A 86 -10.61 -4.95 11.95
C TYR A 86 -11.09 -5.64 13.23
N THR A 87 -11.80 -6.75 13.10
CA THR A 87 -12.36 -7.52 14.23
C THR A 87 -11.32 -8.24 15.09
N ARG A 88 -10.07 -8.36 14.62
CA ARG A 88 -8.95 -8.97 15.35
C ARG A 88 -7.99 -7.96 15.96
N ARG A 89 -8.19 -6.67 15.71
CA ARG A 89 -7.30 -5.61 16.22
C ARG A 89 -7.36 -5.56 17.74
N SER A 90 -6.24 -5.83 18.37
CA SER A 90 -6.05 -5.81 19.82
C SER A 90 -4.59 -5.51 20.14
N ALA A 91 -4.29 -5.12 21.38
CA ALA A 91 -2.93 -4.91 21.84
C ALA A 91 -2.03 -6.13 21.58
N GLY A 92 -2.53 -7.34 21.85
CA GLY A 92 -1.79 -8.57 21.59
C GLY A 92 -1.56 -8.86 20.09
N GLU A 93 -2.44 -8.40 19.22
CA GLU A 93 -2.23 -8.50 17.76
C GLU A 93 -1.15 -7.52 17.30
N PHE A 94 -1.19 -6.28 17.78
CA PHE A 94 -0.18 -5.27 17.46
C PHE A 94 1.21 -5.66 17.97
N GLU A 95 1.25 -6.26 19.17
CA GLU A 95 2.48 -6.81 19.77
C GLU A 95 3.10 -7.91 18.89
N ARG A 96 2.29 -8.84 18.36
CA ARG A 96 2.78 -9.89 17.44
C ARG A 96 3.29 -9.30 16.13
N ILE A 97 2.53 -8.37 15.53
CA ILE A 97 2.93 -7.71 14.28
C ILE A 97 4.24 -6.94 14.48
N ALA A 98 4.35 -6.12 15.54
CA ALA A 98 5.57 -5.40 15.87
C ALA A 98 6.76 -6.34 16.10
N SER A 99 6.52 -7.51 16.72
CA SER A 99 7.55 -8.54 16.90
C SER A 99 8.02 -9.17 15.59
N TYR A 100 7.11 -9.37 14.62
CA TYR A 100 7.51 -9.80 13.27
C TYR A 100 8.38 -8.75 12.58
N VAL A 101 7.96 -7.48 12.64
CA VAL A 101 8.74 -6.38 12.06
C VAL A 101 10.14 -6.35 12.70
N LYS A 102 10.23 -6.36 14.04
CA LYS A 102 11.51 -6.32 14.75
C LYS A 102 12.41 -7.50 14.38
N LYS A 103 11.89 -8.73 14.42
CA LYS A 103 12.66 -9.91 14.03
C LYS A 103 13.18 -9.83 12.60
N THR A 104 12.40 -9.22 11.69
CA THR A 104 12.80 -9.06 10.30
C THR A 104 13.91 -8.02 10.14
N THR A 105 13.80 -6.88 10.84
CA THR A 105 14.83 -5.82 10.82
C THR A 105 16.11 -6.26 11.51
N ASP A 106 16.03 -7.02 12.59
CA ASP A 106 17.18 -7.54 13.33
C ASP A 106 17.93 -8.64 12.53
N ALA A 107 17.20 -9.43 11.72
CA ALA A 107 17.78 -10.55 10.98
C ALA A 107 18.78 -10.11 9.91
N LYS A 108 18.59 -8.93 9.31
CA LYS A 108 19.48 -8.43 8.27
C LYS A 108 19.45 -6.91 8.21
N LYS A 109 20.60 -6.26 8.16
CA LYS A 109 20.69 -4.82 7.89
C LYS A 109 20.20 -4.49 6.50
N GLY A 110 19.33 -3.49 6.39
CA GLY A 110 18.73 -3.08 5.11
C GLY A 110 17.61 -2.07 5.30
N ASN A 111 16.98 -1.68 4.20
CA ASN A 111 15.80 -0.83 4.22
C ASN A 111 14.56 -1.69 4.14
N TYR A 112 13.60 -1.39 4.98
CA TYR A 112 12.34 -2.10 5.11
C TYR A 112 11.19 -1.14 4.92
N MET A 113 10.15 -1.58 4.20
CA MET A 113 8.92 -0.83 4.02
C MET A 113 7.75 -1.67 4.51
N VAL A 114 6.98 -1.12 5.45
CA VAL A 114 5.83 -1.81 6.04
C VAL A 114 4.56 -1.08 5.62
N PHE A 115 3.61 -1.80 5.05
CA PHE A 115 2.33 -1.25 4.62
C PHE A 115 1.22 -1.66 5.58
N PHE A 116 0.39 -0.69 5.94
CA PHE A 116 -0.73 -0.88 6.84
C PHE A 116 -2.05 -0.54 6.16
N PRO A 117 -3.17 -1.20 6.53
CA PRO A 117 -4.48 -0.91 5.96
C PRO A 117 -5.10 0.40 6.46
N SER A 118 -4.54 1.03 7.49
CA SER A 118 -4.98 2.34 8.01
C SER A 118 -3.88 2.99 8.86
N TYR A 119 -3.86 4.33 8.87
CA TYR A 119 -2.96 5.11 9.73
C TYR A 119 -3.10 4.75 11.21
N LYS A 120 -4.33 4.58 11.71
CA LYS A 120 -4.56 4.18 13.11
C LYS A 120 -3.87 2.86 13.47
N MET A 121 -3.89 1.87 12.59
CA MET A 121 -3.20 0.60 12.83
C MET A 121 -1.69 0.77 12.74
N MET A 122 -1.22 1.57 11.80
CA MET A 122 0.19 1.92 11.66
C MET A 122 0.73 2.54 12.95
N GLU A 123 0.08 3.59 13.45
CA GLU A 123 0.46 4.26 14.71
C GLU A 123 0.56 3.28 15.87
N GLN A 124 -0.48 2.46 16.08
CA GLN A 124 -0.51 1.50 17.19
C GLN A 124 0.59 0.43 17.12
N VAL A 125 0.91 -0.05 15.91
CA VAL A 125 2.00 -1.02 15.72
C VAL A 125 3.36 -0.34 15.84
N CYS A 126 3.50 0.88 15.31
CA CYS A 126 4.73 1.66 15.43
C CYS A 126 5.08 1.99 16.88
N ASP A 127 4.10 2.39 17.70
CA ASP A 127 4.32 2.68 19.13
C ASP A 127 4.91 1.44 19.83
N VAL A 128 4.31 0.27 19.64
CA VAL A 128 4.82 -0.98 20.21
C VAL A 128 6.21 -1.35 19.67
N PHE A 129 6.45 -1.11 18.38
CA PHE A 129 7.76 -1.36 17.78
C PHE A 129 8.83 -0.46 18.37
N LEU A 130 8.55 0.84 18.54
CA LEU A 130 9.47 1.80 19.13
C LEU A 130 9.78 1.48 20.60
N GLU A 131 8.77 1.08 21.39
CA GLU A 131 8.98 0.61 22.77
C GLU A 131 9.91 -0.59 22.82
N LYS A 132 9.75 -1.55 21.90
CA LYS A 132 10.66 -2.71 21.80
C LYS A 132 12.09 -2.31 21.41
N CYS A 133 12.25 -1.37 20.50
CA CYS A 133 13.57 -0.86 20.13
C CYS A 133 14.23 -0.09 21.28
N GLN A 134 13.48 0.74 22.01
CA GLN A 134 13.99 1.46 23.17
C GLN A 134 14.44 0.52 24.31
N SER A 135 13.77 -0.62 24.46
CA SER A 135 14.11 -1.63 25.45
C SER A 135 15.27 -2.52 25.06
N ASP A 136 15.74 -2.41 23.82
CA ASP A 136 16.81 -3.24 23.26
C ASP A 136 18.00 -2.35 22.82
N PRO A 137 19.10 -2.30 23.59
CA PRO A 137 20.26 -1.49 23.23
C PRO A 137 20.92 -1.86 21.90
N SER A 138 20.63 -3.04 21.37
CA SER A 138 21.14 -3.49 20.05
C SER A 138 20.29 -3.02 18.88
N CYS A 139 19.11 -2.40 19.12
CA CYS A 139 18.23 -1.90 18.07
C CYS A 139 18.80 -0.61 17.47
N GLU A 140 19.36 -0.73 16.29
CA GLU A 140 19.90 0.40 15.51
C GLU A 140 18.94 0.89 14.41
N THR A 141 17.66 0.44 14.44
CA THR A 141 16.68 0.74 13.38
C THR A 141 16.16 2.17 13.51
N GLU A 142 16.36 2.97 12.49
CA GLU A 142 15.74 4.29 12.36
C GLU A 142 14.38 4.16 11.70
N THR A 143 13.36 4.85 12.22
CA THR A 143 11.99 4.75 11.76
C THR A 143 11.55 6.04 11.07
N LEU A 144 11.02 5.91 9.86
CA LEU A 144 10.35 6.97 9.12
C LEU A 144 8.87 6.63 9.05
N ILE A 145 8.00 7.53 9.49
CA ILE A 145 6.55 7.32 9.56
C ILE A 145 5.85 8.31 8.63
N GLN A 146 5.07 7.80 7.69
CA GLN A 146 4.26 8.62 6.81
C GLN A 146 3.12 9.27 7.58
N GLN A 147 2.96 10.58 7.42
CA GLN A 147 1.88 11.33 8.07
C GLN A 147 0.64 11.44 7.18
N PRO A 148 -0.59 11.44 7.77
CA PRO A 148 -1.80 11.72 7.02
C PRO A 148 -1.76 13.12 6.41
N GLY A 149 -2.20 13.26 5.17
CA GLY A 149 -2.31 14.55 4.52
C GLY A 149 -1.02 15.17 4.02
N MET A 150 0.08 14.42 3.98
CA MET A 150 1.34 14.90 3.39
C MET A 150 1.12 15.43 1.97
N LYS A 151 1.68 16.61 1.68
CA LYS A 151 1.75 17.17 0.34
C LYS A 151 2.75 16.42 -0.52
N GLU A 152 2.72 16.64 -1.82
CA GLU A 152 3.62 15.94 -2.75
C GLU A 152 5.10 16.17 -2.43
N GLU A 153 5.48 17.42 -2.14
CA GLU A 153 6.85 17.79 -1.73
C GLU A 153 7.32 17.05 -0.46
N GLU A 154 6.41 16.87 0.51
CA GLU A 154 6.70 16.13 1.74
C GLU A 154 6.86 14.63 1.48
N ARG A 155 6.08 14.07 0.54
CA ARG A 155 6.20 12.68 0.10
C ARG A 155 7.52 12.44 -0.63
N GLU A 156 7.90 13.35 -1.52
CA GLU A 156 9.19 13.29 -2.21
C GLU A 156 10.36 13.34 -1.21
N SER A 157 10.31 14.26 -0.24
CA SER A 157 11.31 14.36 0.83
C SER A 157 11.37 13.08 1.68
N PHE A 158 10.22 12.48 2.00
CA PHE A 158 10.15 11.21 2.73
C PHE A 158 10.80 10.07 1.92
N LEU A 159 10.50 9.96 0.63
CA LEU A 159 11.11 8.95 -0.25
C LEU A 159 12.60 9.18 -0.45
N GLN A 160 13.03 10.43 -0.57
CA GLN A 160 14.43 10.78 -0.67
C GLN A 160 15.20 10.40 0.59
N ALA A 161 14.68 10.76 1.78
CA ALA A 161 15.27 10.38 3.06
C ALA A 161 15.40 8.86 3.22
N PHE A 162 14.41 8.09 2.73
CA PHE A 162 14.48 6.63 2.71
C PHE A 162 15.54 6.11 1.73
N SER A 163 15.72 6.76 0.57
CA SER A 163 16.66 6.36 -0.46
C SER A 163 18.10 6.73 -0.13
N GLU A 164 18.36 7.92 0.45
CA GLU A 164 19.69 8.39 0.82
C GLU A 164 20.36 7.51 1.87
N LYS A 165 19.57 6.95 2.78
CA LYS A 165 20.05 6.01 3.81
C LYS A 165 20.50 4.66 3.23
N LEU A 166 20.19 4.36 1.96
CA LEU A 166 20.71 3.19 1.25
C LEU A 166 22.21 3.29 0.93
N SER A 167 22.78 4.49 0.88
CA SER A 167 24.15 4.75 0.41
C SER A 167 25.22 4.88 1.50
N GLY A 168 24.84 4.97 2.79
CA GLY A 168 25.73 5.11 3.94
C GLY A 168 25.99 3.83 4.74
N GLU A 169 26.89 3.83 5.71
CA GLU A 169 27.11 2.76 6.68
C GLU A 169 25.79 2.48 7.44
N ARG A 170 25.24 1.29 7.25
CA ARG A 170 23.81 1.03 7.28
C ARG A 170 23.28 0.74 8.67
N LYS A 171 22.55 1.67 9.19
CA LYS A 171 21.46 1.42 10.12
C LYS A 171 20.23 1.02 9.30
N GLY A 172 19.48 0.01 9.70
CA GLY A 172 18.23 -0.34 9.02
C GLY A 172 17.23 0.83 9.10
N SER A 173 16.53 1.15 8.01
CA SER A 173 15.46 2.15 7.99
C SER A 173 14.13 1.44 7.80
N LEU A 174 13.12 1.82 8.57
CA LEU A 174 11.75 1.34 8.43
C LEU A 174 10.89 2.51 7.97
N ALA A 175 10.21 2.35 6.83
CA ALA A 175 9.19 3.27 6.36
C ALA A 175 7.80 2.62 6.49
N ALA A 176 6.83 3.33 7.01
CA ALA A 176 5.48 2.85 7.25
C ALA A 176 4.43 3.74 6.57
#